data_7c377f0bb488a734aa5f2f3864a48c4d
#
_entry.id   7c377f0bb488a734aa5f2f3864a48c4d
#
_cell.length_a   1.000
_cell.length_b   1.000
_cell.length_c   1.000
_cell.angle_alpha   90.00
_cell.angle_beta   90.00
_cell.angle_gamma   90.00
#
_symmetry.space_group_name_H-M   'P 1'
#
loop_
_entity.id
_entity.type
_entity.pdbx_description
1 polymer ?
#
loop_
_entity_poly.entity_id
_entity_poly.type
_entity_poly.pdbx_seq_one_letter_code
_entity_poly.pdbx_strand_id
1 'polypeptide(L)'
;MSSEMEFSQKNKNSEFSEFKDMGLTGLANVGNTCFMNSTLQCISHTYELNRFLDKETYKTRLNKKHDSLILCEWDNLRKLMWSENCIISPGGFVNAMQKVARIKDRVIFTGFVQNDLTEFLSFIFDCFHNSICREVDMVISGTAQTETDELAEKCYNMMKLMYKKEYSEFLNMFYGIFVSQIKSKESSYTNILPEPFFNISVPISPKKTLLDCFDLFTSIEELGDDNKIFNEKTNKKENATKQILFWSLPDILVITLKRFLNNGRKEK
;
A
#
# COMPACT_ATOMS: atom_id res chain seq x y z
N MET A 1 23.81 -4.58 -21.13
CA MET A 1 23.23 -4.06 -19.86
C MET A 1 23.24 -2.53 -19.75
N SER A 2 24.27 -1.79 -20.21
CA SER A 2 24.28 -0.31 -20.13
C SER A 2 23.33 0.39 -21.12
N SER A 3 23.19 -0.09 -22.36
CA SER A 3 22.34 0.50 -23.39
C SER A 3 20.83 0.34 -23.15
N GLU A 4 20.40 -0.75 -22.54
CA GLU A 4 19.01 -0.97 -22.18
C GLU A 4 18.58 -0.13 -20.96
N MET A 5 19.50 0.10 -20.01
CA MET A 5 19.26 1.02 -18.90
C MET A 5 19.17 2.48 -19.37
N GLU A 6 20.03 2.92 -20.30
CA GLU A 6 19.99 4.27 -20.87
C GLU A 6 18.76 4.51 -21.73
N PHE A 7 18.29 3.51 -22.48
CA PHE A 7 17.07 3.60 -23.28
C PHE A 7 15.82 3.65 -22.39
N SER A 8 15.80 2.89 -21.30
CA SER A 8 14.74 2.92 -20.28
C SER A 8 14.68 4.27 -19.55
N GLN A 9 15.83 4.87 -19.21
CA GLN A 9 15.88 6.19 -18.57
C GLN A 9 15.49 7.33 -19.51
N LYS A 10 15.89 7.29 -20.80
CA LYS A 10 15.48 8.31 -21.79
C LYS A 10 13.97 8.28 -22.04
N ASN A 11 13.34 7.11 -22.13
CA ASN A 11 11.90 7.01 -22.30
C ASN A 11 11.14 7.50 -21.06
N LYS A 12 11.60 7.19 -19.84
CA LYS A 12 10.99 7.70 -18.60
C LYS A 12 11.08 9.23 -18.48
N ASN A 13 12.22 9.83 -18.87
CA ASN A 13 12.39 11.28 -18.82
C ASN A 13 11.49 12.03 -19.82
N SER A 14 11.13 11.42 -20.96
CA SER A 14 10.16 12.00 -21.88
C SER A 14 8.71 11.83 -21.41
N GLU A 15 8.43 10.76 -20.68
CA GLU A 15 7.09 10.41 -20.19
C GLU A 15 6.59 11.35 -19.09
N PHE A 16 7.49 11.96 -18.32
CA PHE A 16 7.15 12.89 -17.23
C PHE A 16 7.37 14.37 -17.60
N SER A 17 7.82 14.66 -18.82
CA SER A 17 8.04 16.04 -19.26
C SER A 17 6.75 16.88 -19.28
N GLU A 18 5.59 16.23 -19.47
CA GLU A 18 4.27 16.87 -19.43
C GLU A 18 3.89 17.39 -18.04
N PHE A 19 4.50 16.86 -16.96
CA PHE A 19 4.22 17.27 -15.58
C PHE A 19 5.21 18.30 -15.04
N LYS A 20 6.18 18.71 -15.87
CA LYS A 20 7.21 19.67 -15.44
C LYS A 20 6.57 21.01 -15.03
N ASP A 21 6.98 21.52 -13.90
CA ASP A 21 6.52 22.78 -13.31
C ASP A 21 5.01 22.83 -12.98
N MET A 22 4.34 21.66 -12.93
CA MET A 22 2.94 21.50 -12.54
C MET A 22 2.81 20.83 -11.16
N GLY A 23 1.63 20.95 -10.55
CA GLY A 23 1.33 20.26 -9.28
C GLY A 23 2.07 20.85 -8.06
N LEU A 24 2.60 22.06 -8.16
CA LEU A 24 3.31 22.73 -7.06
C LEU A 24 2.38 23.51 -6.11
N THR A 25 1.10 23.23 -6.15
CA THR A 25 0.08 23.86 -5.31
C THR A 25 0.20 23.46 -3.87
N GLY A 26 0.24 24.45 -2.96
CA GLY A 26 0.20 24.22 -1.52
C GLY A 26 -1.23 23.97 -1.01
N LEU A 27 -1.35 23.19 0.06
CA LEU A 27 -2.62 23.00 0.78
C LEU A 27 -2.61 23.77 2.10
N ALA A 28 -3.60 24.66 2.29
CA ALA A 28 -3.77 25.40 3.52
C ALA A 28 -4.04 24.45 4.70
N ASN A 29 -3.45 24.73 5.86
CA ASN A 29 -3.75 24.01 7.08
C ASN A 29 -5.03 24.61 7.72
N VAL A 30 -6.10 23.84 7.68
CA VAL A 30 -7.43 24.28 8.17
C VAL A 30 -7.74 23.75 9.58
N GLY A 31 -6.71 23.50 10.35
CA GLY A 31 -6.82 23.04 11.76
C GLY A 31 -6.24 21.65 11.97
N ASN A 32 -4.95 21.56 12.34
CA ASN A 32 -4.19 20.31 12.57
C ASN A 32 -4.27 19.29 11.42
N THR A 33 -4.45 19.76 10.17
CA THR A 33 -4.59 18.91 8.98
C THR A 33 -3.25 18.57 8.31
N CYS A 34 -2.11 18.77 8.99
CA CYS A 34 -0.78 18.53 8.41
C CYS A 34 -0.57 17.08 7.98
N PHE A 35 -1.04 16.10 8.76
CA PHE A 35 -0.99 14.67 8.40
C PHE A 35 -1.77 14.40 7.10
N MET A 36 -2.94 14.98 6.97
CA MET A 36 -3.77 14.88 5.77
C MET A 36 -3.11 15.58 4.57
N ASN A 37 -2.70 16.84 4.73
CA ASN A 37 -2.09 17.61 3.65
C ASN A 37 -0.84 16.94 3.11
N SER A 38 0.04 16.39 3.96
CA SER A 38 1.24 15.67 3.51
C SER A 38 0.88 14.38 2.76
N THR A 39 -0.12 13.64 3.22
CA THR A 39 -0.62 12.45 2.52
C THR A 39 -1.19 12.81 1.15
N LEU A 40 -2.06 13.83 1.09
CA LEU A 40 -2.68 14.27 -0.17
C LEU A 40 -1.65 14.79 -1.17
N GLN A 41 -0.58 15.47 -0.72
CA GLN A 41 0.52 15.86 -1.60
C GLN A 41 1.23 14.64 -2.20
N CYS A 42 1.53 13.62 -1.40
CA CYS A 42 2.12 12.37 -1.93
C CYS A 42 1.21 11.68 -2.93
N ILE A 43 -0.09 11.55 -2.61
CA ILE A 43 -1.07 10.92 -3.51
C ILE A 43 -1.24 11.74 -4.79
N SER A 44 -1.22 13.06 -4.70
CA SER A 44 -1.33 13.97 -5.85
C SER A 44 -0.19 13.77 -6.87
N HIS A 45 1.01 13.38 -6.41
CA HIS A 45 2.17 13.13 -7.26
C HIS A 45 2.33 11.65 -7.66
N THR A 46 1.28 10.86 -7.48
CA THR A 46 1.23 9.47 -7.93
C THR A 46 0.65 9.45 -9.36
N TYR A 47 1.52 9.45 -10.37
CA TYR A 47 1.13 9.67 -11.77
C TYR A 47 0.23 8.57 -12.33
N GLU A 48 0.44 7.31 -11.95
CA GLU A 48 -0.41 6.18 -12.36
C GLU A 48 -1.84 6.37 -11.86
N LEU A 49 -2.00 6.85 -10.63
CA LEU A 49 -3.31 7.17 -10.07
C LEU A 49 -3.95 8.35 -10.81
N ASN A 50 -3.16 9.39 -11.11
CA ASN A 50 -3.65 10.54 -11.86
C ASN A 50 -4.14 10.11 -13.25
N ARG A 51 -3.35 9.32 -13.99
CA ARG A 51 -3.75 8.78 -15.30
C ARG A 51 -5.02 7.93 -15.24
N PHE A 52 -5.20 7.15 -14.16
CA PHE A 52 -6.41 6.38 -13.94
C PHE A 52 -7.63 7.29 -13.74
N LEU A 53 -7.49 8.34 -12.92
CA LEU A 53 -8.59 9.29 -12.65
C LEU A 53 -8.89 10.19 -13.85
N ASP A 54 -7.88 10.59 -14.62
CA ASP A 54 -8.05 11.45 -15.83
C ASP A 54 -8.85 10.76 -16.95
N LYS A 55 -8.80 9.42 -17.03
CA LYS A 55 -9.65 8.65 -17.94
C LYS A 55 -11.15 8.75 -17.61
N GLU A 56 -11.48 9.21 -16.41
CA GLU A 56 -12.85 9.36 -15.87
C GLU A 56 -13.72 8.08 -15.90
N THR A 57 -13.18 6.96 -16.35
CA THR A 57 -13.89 5.67 -16.40
C THR A 57 -14.33 5.19 -15.04
N TYR A 58 -13.65 5.61 -13.97
CA TYR A 58 -14.04 5.30 -12.59
C TYR A 58 -15.43 5.85 -12.24
N LYS A 59 -15.85 6.98 -12.86
CA LYS A 59 -17.15 7.61 -12.60
C LYS A 59 -18.33 6.70 -12.95
N THR A 60 -18.19 5.88 -14.00
CA THR A 60 -19.21 4.90 -14.38
C THR A 60 -19.25 3.68 -13.46
N ARG A 61 -18.22 3.51 -12.62
CA ARG A 61 -18.06 2.41 -11.65
C ARG A 61 -18.34 2.83 -10.22
N LEU A 62 -18.58 4.12 -9.98
CA LEU A 62 -18.94 4.61 -8.65
C LEU A 62 -20.19 3.89 -8.14
N ASN A 63 -20.04 3.28 -6.98
CA ASN A 63 -21.17 2.67 -6.30
C ASN A 63 -21.90 3.68 -5.39
N LYS A 64 -23.02 3.24 -4.79
CA LYS A 64 -23.83 4.10 -3.92
C LYS A 64 -23.33 4.18 -2.47
N LYS A 65 -22.13 3.66 -2.17
CA LYS A 65 -21.54 3.76 -0.83
C LYS A 65 -21.11 5.21 -0.55
N HIS A 66 -21.10 5.57 0.72
CA HIS A 66 -20.66 6.91 1.15
C HIS A 66 -19.19 7.19 0.84
N ASP A 67 -18.39 6.13 0.72
CA ASP A 67 -16.98 6.16 0.32
C ASP A 67 -16.77 6.91 -1.00
N SER A 68 -17.70 6.79 -1.95
CA SER A 68 -17.66 7.46 -3.25
C SER A 68 -17.55 8.99 -3.15
N LEU A 69 -18.07 9.57 -2.06
CA LEU A 69 -17.93 11.01 -1.83
C LEU A 69 -16.45 11.40 -1.65
N ILE A 70 -15.67 10.60 -0.94
CA ILE A 70 -14.23 10.88 -0.72
C ILE A 70 -13.47 10.81 -2.04
N LEU A 71 -13.73 9.81 -2.87
CA LEU A 71 -13.04 9.67 -4.16
C LEU A 71 -13.39 10.83 -5.10
N CYS A 72 -14.65 11.24 -5.15
CA CYS A 72 -15.08 12.39 -5.95
C CYS A 72 -14.44 13.70 -5.48
N GLU A 73 -14.45 13.96 -4.18
CA GLU A 73 -13.84 15.17 -3.61
C GLU A 73 -12.32 15.17 -3.74
N TRP A 74 -11.69 13.99 -3.69
CA TRP A 74 -10.28 13.86 -4.00
C TRP A 74 -9.98 14.22 -5.45
N ASP A 75 -10.74 13.71 -6.44
CA ASP A 75 -10.52 14.04 -7.84
C ASP A 75 -10.74 15.52 -8.13
N ASN A 76 -11.75 16.15 -7.49
CA ASN A 76 -11.98 17.59 -7.58
C ASN A 76 -10.78 18.38 -7.01
N LEU A 77 -10.33 18.02 -5.81
CA LEU A 77 -9.19 18.67 -5.16
C LEU A 77 -7.90 18.51 -5.98
N ARG A 78 -7.63 17.29 -6.46
CA ARG A 78 -6.47 16.97 -7.29
C ARG A 78 -6.46 17.83 -8.57
N LYS A 79 -7.57 17.95 -9.27
CA LYS A 79 -7.69 18.80 -10.46
C LYS A 79 -7.35 20.26 -10.16
N LEU A 80 -7.80 20.77 -9.03
CA LEU A 80 -7.42 22.11 -8.58
C LEU A 80 -5.91 22.22 -8.26
N MET A 81 -5.33 21.20 -7.62
CA MET A 81 -3.90 21.17 -7.30
C MET A 81 -3.02 21.18 -8.55
N TRP A 82 -3.53 20.68 -9.67
CA TRP A 82 -2.79 20.58 -10.95
C TRP A 82 -3.17 21.65 -11.97
N SER A 83 -4.15 22.53 -11.68
CA SER A 83 -4.56 23.59 -12.59
C SER A 83 -3.62 24.80 -12.57
N GLU A 84 -3.31 25.32 -11.39
CA GLU A 84 -2.44 26.47 -11.18
C GLU A 84 -1.60 26.31 -9.92
N ASN A 85 -0.36 26.77 -9.95
CA ASN A 85 0.52 26.73 -8.79
C ASN A 85 0.18 27.88 -7.81
N CYS A 86 -0.63 27.56 -6.79
CA CYS A 86 -1.11 28.50 -5.79
C CYS A 86 -1.22 27.84 -4.41
N ILE A 87 -1.93 28.46 -3.49
CA ILE A 87 -2.32 27.86 -2.21
C ILE A 87 -3.85 27.74 -2.21
N ILE A 88 -4.34 26.53 -2.01
CA ILE A 88 -5.78 26.24 -1.96
C ILE A 88 -6.19 25.66 -0.62
N SER A 89 -7.45 25.88 -0.24
CA SER A 89 -8.04 25.26 0.95
C SER A 89 -8.69 23.92 0.59
N PRO A 90 -8.30 22.81 1.25
CA PRO A 90 -8.91 21.50 1.03
C PRO A 90 -10.27 21.33 1.72
N GLY A 91 -11.04 22.41 1.97
CA GLY A 91 -12.25 22.42 2.79
C GLY A 91 -13.32 21.42 2.33
N GLY A 92 -13.55 21.30 1.01
CA GLY A 92 -14.50 20.34 0.45
C GLY A 92 -14.13 18.89 0.80
N PHE A 93 -12.85 18.55 0.59
CA PHE A 93 -12.32 17.23 0.93
C PHE A 93 -12.39 16.94 2.44
N VAL A 94 -12.02 17.92 3.30
CA VAL A 94 -12.12 17.80 4.77
C VAL A 94 -13.54 17.51 5.21
N ASN A 95 -14.53 18.26 4.68
CA ASN A 95 -15.94 18.06 5.00
C ASN A 95 -16.42 16.64 4.58
N ALA A 96 -16.05 16.21 3.38
CA ALA A 96 -16.37 14.87 2.89
C ALA A 96 -15.76 13.78 3.78
N MET A 97 -14.48 13.92 4.10
CA MET A 97 -13.74 13.00 4.97
C MET A 97 -14.40 12.90 6.34
N GLN A 98 -14.69 14.02 7.01
CA GLN A 98 -15.35 14.02 8.32
C GLN A 98 -16.75 13.40 8.27
N LYS A 99 -17.52 13.66 7.20
CA LYS A 99 -18.84 13.08 7.00
C LYS A 99 -18.78 11.56 6.88
N VAL A 100 -17.91 11.05 6.01
CA VAL A 100 -17.74 9.60 5.80
C VAL A 100 -17.16 8.93 7.04
N ALA A 101 -16.21 9.57 7.72
CA ALA A 101 -15.64 9.07 8.97
C ALA A 101 -16.71 8.88 10.06
N ARG A 102 -17.66 9.82 10.20
CA ARG A 102 -18.80 9.67 11.13
C ARG A 102 -19.67 8.47 10.77
N ILE A 103 -19.97 8.28 9.48
CA ILE A 103 -20.81 7.16 9.00
C ILE A 103 -20.12 5.82 9.23
N LYS A 104 -18.79 5.77 9.09
CA LYS A 104 -17.97 4.56 9.29
C LYS A 104 -17.50 4.35 10.73
N ASP A 105 -17.97 5.17 11.66
CA ASP A 105 -17.57 5.15 13.08
C ASP A 105 -16.03 5.30 13.29
N ARG A 106 -15.39 6.07 12.41
CA ARG A 106 -13.97 6.44 12.51
C ARG A 106 -13.82 7.77 13.23
N VAL A 107 -14.11 7.77 14.55
CA VAL A 107 -14.20 8.97 15.39
C VAL A 107 -12.96 9.87 15.31
N ILE A 108 -11.78 9.29 15.18
CA ILE A 108 -10.49 10.01 15.09
C ILE A 108 -10.43 11.02 13.94
N PHE A 109 -11.15 10.77 12.83
CA PHE A 109 -11.16 11.63 11.65
C PHE A 109 -12.37 12.58 11.61
N THR A 110 -13.17 12.66 12.65
CA THR A 110 -14.39 13.51 12.68
C THR A 110 -14.16 14.94 13.14
N GLY A 111 -12.97 15.26 13.65
CA GLY A 111 -12.60 16.56 14.21
C GLY A 111 -11.30 17.11 13.61
N PHE A 112 -10.66 17.99 14.38
CA PHE A 112 -9.40 18.65 14.01
C PHE A 112 -8.25 18.25 14.96
N VAL A 113 -8.21 16.98 15.35
CA VAL A 113 -7.15 16.40 16.17
C VAL A 113 -6.02 15.91 15.27
N GLN A 114 -4.79 15.95 15.74
CA GLN A 114 -3.66 15.34 15.04
C GLN A 114 -3.84 13.81 15.00
N ASN A 115 -3.60 13.21 13.85
CA ASN A 115 -3.75 11.77 13.63
C ASN A 115 -2.49 11.18 13.01
N ASP A 116 -2.36 9.87 13.11
CA ASP A 116 -1.32 9.11 12.43
C ASP A 116 -1.52 9.14 10.91
N LEU A 117 -0.43 9.41 10.18
CA LEU A 117 -0.45 9.50 8.72
C LEU A 117 -0.79 8.16 8.08
N THR A 118 -0.24 7.07 8.59
CA THR A 118 -0.44 5.72 8.04
C THR A 118 -1.88 5.26 8.22
N GLU A 119 -2.47 5.57 9.37
CA GLU A 119 -3.88 5.27 9.65
C GLU A 119 -4.82 6.09 8.74
N PHE A 120 -4.51 7.37 8.53
CA PHE A 120 -5.24 8.20 7.58
C PHE A 120 -5.11 7.69 6.14
N LEU A 121 -3.90 7.35 5.70
CA LEU A 121 -3.65 6.79 4.38
C LEU A 121 -4.48 5.52 4.16
N SER A 122 -4.47 4.59 5.10
CA SER A 122 -5.27 3.37 5.05
C SER A 122 -6.76 3.66 4.93
N PHE A 123 -7.27 4.61 5.72
CA PHE A 123 -8.67 5.02 5.67
C PHE A 123 -9.07 5.58 4.29
N ILE A 124 -8.22 6.43 3.68
CA ILE A 124 -8.50 7.02 2.37
C ILE A 124 -8.48 5.96 1.28
N PHE A 125 -7.49 5.07 1.30
CA PHE A 125 -7.40 4.00 0.29
C PHE A 125 -8.54 2.98 0.42
N ASP A 126 -8.98 2.65 1.63
CA ASP A 126 -10.19 1.85 1.84
C ASP A 126 -11.41 2.54 1.22
N CYS A 127 -11.54 3.85 1.38
CA CYS A 127 -12.62 4.60 0.75
C CYS A 127 -12.52 4.61 -0.78
N PHE A 128 -11.33 4.83 -1.34
CA PHE A 128 -11.12 4.78 -2.78
C PHE A 128 -11.46 3.40 -3.35
N HIS A 129 -10.93 2.34 -2.74
CA HIS A 129 -11.24 0.98 -3.10
C HIS A 129 -12.74 0.69 -3.05
N ASN A 130 -13.38 0.98 -1.91
CA ASN A 130 -14.80 0.75 -1.69
C ASN A 130 -15.71 1.53 -2.66
N SER A 131 -15.23 2.66 -3.20
CA SER A 131 -16.00 3.50 -4.11
C SER A 131 -16.29 2.84 -5.46
N ILE A 132 -15.40 1.97 -5.93
CA ILE A 132 -15.45 1.35 -7.26
C ILE A 132 -15.28 -0.17 -7.24
N CYS A 133 -15.24 -0.78 -6.05
CA CYS A 133 -15.09 -2.22 -5.91
C CYS A 133 -16.28 -2.97 -6.53
N ARG A 134 -15.99 -4.12 -7.14
CA ARG A 134 -16.94 -4.98 -7.82
C ARG A 134 -16.55 -6.44 -7.74
N GLU A 135 -17.50 -7.31 -7.96
CA GLU A 135 -17.24 -8.75 -8.10
C GLU A 135 -16.54 -9.03 -9.43
N VAL A 136 -15.55 -9.90 -9.40
CA VAL A 136 -14.87 -10.41 -10.60
C VAL A 136 -14.61 -11.89 -10.45
N ASP A 137 -14.64 -12.60 -11.57
CA ASP A 137 -14.20 -14.00 -11.63
C ASP A 137 -12.74 -14.07 -12.10
N MET A 138 -11.90 -14.64 -11.26
CA MET A 138 -10.50 -14.94 -11.59
C MET A 138 -10.36 -16.44 -11.81
N VAL A 139 -9.95 -16.83 -13.00
CA VAL A 139 -9.66 -18.22 -13.35
C VAL A 139 -8.15 -18.44 -13.30
N ILE A 140 -7.73 -19.45 -12.54
CA ILE A 140 -6.34 -19.91 -12.50
C ILE A 140 -6.28 -21.15 -13.40
N SER A 141 -5.38 -21.13 -14.39
CA SER A 141 -5.20 -22.22 -15.32
C SER A 141 -3.73 -22.68 -15.32
N GLY A 142 -3.52 -23.94 -15.62
CA GLY A 142 -2.19 -24.56 -15.61
C GLY A 142 -2.12 -25.70 -14.58
N THR A 143 -0.98 -26.37 -14.53
CA THR A 143 -0.70 -27.47 -13.59
C THR A 143 0.66 -27.20 -12.96
N ALA A 144 0.74 -27.19 -11.65
CA ALA A 144 1.99 -27.06 -10.93
C ALA A 144 2.89 -28.29 -11.21
N GLN A 145 4.13 -28.04 -11.59
CA GLN A 145 5.14 -29.07 -11.87
C GLN A 145 6.39 -28.91 -11.01
N THR A 146 6.60 -27.74 -10.44
CA THR A 146 7.76 -27.39 -9.60
C THR A 146 7.29 -26.79 -8.28
N GLU A 147 8.18 -26.76 -7.27
CA GLU A 147 7.90 -26.07 -6.00
C GLU A 147 7.55 -24.57 -6.19
N THR A 148 8.14 -23.94 -7.22
CA THR A 148 7.81 -22.54 -7.58
C THR A 148 6.39 -22.44 -8.12
N ASP A 149 5.93 -23.42 -8.91
CA ASP A 149 4.57 -23.43 -9.43
C ASP A 149 3.54 -23.65 -8.30
N GLU A 150 3.86 -24.52 -7.33
CA GLU A 150 3.03 -24.71 -6.14
C GLU A 150 2.91 -23.44 -5.30
N LEU A 151 4.03 -22.69 -5.17
CA LEU A 151 4.02 -21.39 -4.52
C LEU A 151 3.19 -20.38 -5.31
N ALA A 152 3.34 -20.35 -6.63
CA ALA A 152 2.54 -19.50 -7.52
C ALA A 152 1.06 -19.80 -7.38
N GLU A 153 0.67 -21.07 -7.36
CA GLU A 153 -0.72 -21.49 -7.16
C GLU A 153 -1.29 -20.97 -5.84
N LYS A 154 -0.53 -21.06 -4.74
CA LYS A 154 -0.93 -20.50 -3.43
C LYS A 154 -1.13 -18.99 -3.50
N CYS A 155 -0.20 -18.27 -4.13
CA CYS A 155 -0.29 -16.82 -4.29
C CYS A 155 -1.51 -16.42 -5.15
N TYR A 156 -1.74 -17.11 -6.27
CA TYR A 156 -2.90 -16.83 -7.13
C TYR A 156 -4.23 -17.22 -6.47
N ASN A 157 -4.28 -18.28 -5.68
CA ASN A 157 -5.47 -18.63 -4.91
C ASN A 157 -5.79 -17.57 -3.85
N MET A 158 -4.78 -17.02 -3.18
CA MET A 158 -4.96 -15.89 -2.26
C MET A 158 -5.48 -14.65 -3.00
N MET A 159 -4.89 -14.28 -4.15
CA MET A 159 -5.38 -13.19 -4.99
C MET A 159 -6.82 -13.41 -5.43
N LYS A 160 -7.17 -14.61 -5.86
CA LYS A 160 -8.53 -14.98 -6.27
C LYS A 160 -9.52 -14.75 -5.13
N LEU A 161 -9.17 -15.15 -3.90
CA LEU A 161 -10.02 -14.91 -2.73
C LEU A 161 -10.19 -13.41 -2.44
N MET A 162 -9.12 -12.63 -2.56
CA MET A 162 -9.13 -11.19 -2.35
C MET A 162 -9.98 -10.48 -3.42
N TYR A 163 -9.84 -10.86 -4.70
CA TYR A 163 -10.49 -10.18 -5.82
C TYR A 163 -11.96 -10.58 -6.03
N LYS A 164 -12.36 -11.80 -5.63
CA LYS A 164 -13.66 -12.38 -5.98
C LYS A 164 -14.84 -11.45 -5.70
N LYS A 165 -14.88 -10.82 -4.53
CA LYS A 165 -16.00 -9.97 -4.10
C LYS A 165 -15.73 -8.49 -4.23
N GLU A 166 -14.49 -8.10 -4.20
CA GLU A 166 -14.09 -6.70 -3.96
C GLU A 166 -12.87 -6.30 -4.80
N TYR A 167 -12.87 -6.59 -6.09
CA TYR A 167 -11.83 -6.11 -6.98
C TYR A 167 -11.99 -4.61 -7.27
N SER A 168 -10.91 -3.87 -7.25
CA SER A 168 -10.81 -2.52 -7.81
C SER A 168 -9.43 -2.30 -8.43
N GLU A 169 -9.31 -1.31 -9.30
CA GLU A 169 -8.04 -0.91 -9.89
C GLU A 169 -7.02 -0.43 -8.85
N PHE A 170 -7.49 0.05 -7.69
CA PHE A 170 -6.62 0.41 -6.56
C PHE A 170 -5.87 -0.80 -5.99
N LEU A 171 -6.51 -1.98 -5.95
CA LEU A 171 -5.83 -3.20 -5.51
C LEU A 171 -4.66 -3.52 -6.45
N ASN A 172 -4.88 -3.40 -7.75
CA ASN A 172 -3.83 -3.69 -8.72
C ASN A 172 -2.66 -2.69 -8.66
N MET A 173 -2.97 -1.41 -8.42
CA MET A 173 -1.94 -0.36 -8.33
C MET A 173 -1.12 -0.39 -7.04
N PHE A 174 -1.73 -0.73 -5.90
CA PHE A 174 -1.13 -0.50 -4.58
C PHE A 174 -0.89 -1.75 -3.74
N TYR A 175 -1.44 -2.91 -4.13
CA TYR A 175 -1.27 -4.14 -3.36
C TYR A 175 -0.26 -5.07 -4.00
N GLY A 176 0.71 -5.48 -3.22
CA GLY A 176 1.65 -6.55 -3.55
C GLY A 176 1.39 -7.80 -2.70
N ILE A 177 2.21 -8.81 -2.91
CA ILE A 177 2.17 -10.05 -2.16
C ILE A 177 3.57 -10.33 -1.63
N PHE A 178 3.67 -10.59 -0.35
CA PHE A 178 4.84 -11.22 0.23
C PHE A 178 4.50 -12.63 0.70
N VAL A 179 5.52 -13.43 0.86
CA VAL A 179 5.43 -14.81 1.34
C VAL A 179 6.14 -14.88 2.67
N SER A 180 5.40 -15.21 3.73
CA SER A 180 5.96 -15.54 5.03
C SER A 180 6.32 -17.02 5.04
N GLN A 181 7.61 -17.32 5.14
CA GLN A 181 8.13 -18.68 5.21
C GLN A 181 8.63 -18.97 6.61
N ILE A 182 8.12 -20.03 7.23
CA ILE A 182 8.57 -20.53 8.52
C ILE A 182 9.11 -21.94 8.31
N LYS A 183 10.35 -22.19 8.74
CA LYS A 183 11.01 -23.50 8.67
C LYS A 183 11.43 -23.97 10.06
N SER A 184 11.03 -25.18 10.44
CA SER A 184 11.56 -25.81 11.65
C SER A 184 13.05 -26.11 11.53
N LYS A 185 13.78 -25.98 12.62
CA LYS A 185 15.18 -26.44 12.73
C LYS A 185 15.29 -27.88 13.21
N GLU A 186 14.19 -28.46 13.70
CA GLU A 186 14.15 -29.76 14.36
C GLU A 186 13.46 -30.84 13.54
N SER A 187 12.66 -30.42 12.54
CA SER A 187 11.89 -31.31 11.66
C SER A 187 11.84 -30.80 10.22
N SER A 188 11.25 -31.57 9.33
CA SER A 188 10.98 -31.12 7.93
C SER A 188 9.76 -30.20 7.79
N TYR A 189 9.24 -29.67 8.90
CA TYR A 189 8.09 -28.78 8.85
C TYR A 189 8.45 -27.46 8.18
N THR A 190 7.68 -27.11 7.17
CA THR A 190 7.74 -25.80 6.50
C THR A 190 6.33 -25.30 6.31
N ASN A 191 6.09 -24.06 6.70
CA ASN A 191 4.86 -23.34 6.43
C ASN A 191 5.16 -22.15 5.52
N ILE A 192 4.42 -22.03 4.43
CA ILE A 192 4.54 -20.97 3.44
C ILE A 192 3.17 -20.33 3.28
N LEU A 193 3.07 -19.05 3.67
CA LEU A 193 1.82 -18.31 3.67
C LEU A 193 1.98 -17.04 2.83
N PRO A 194 1.29 -16.93 1.69
CA PRO A 194 1.15 -15.68 0.95
C PRO A 194 0.27 -14.70 1.70
N GLU A 195 0.70 -13.45 1.79
CA GLU A 195 -0.04 -12.37 2.46
C GLU A 195 -0.06 -11.13 1.56
N PRO A 196 -1.23 -10.51 1.31
CA PRO A 196 -1.29 -9.26 0.60
C PRO A 196 -0.79 -8.12 1.49
N PHE A 197 -0.13 -7.15 0.90
CA PHE A 197 0.27 -5.94 1.60
C PHE A 197 -0.04 -4.69 0.78
N PHE A 198 -0.40 -3.63 1.46
CA PHE A 198 -0.59 -2.29 0.91
C PHE A 198 0.56 -1.36 1.30
N ASN A 199 1.03 -1.46 2.55
CA ASN A 199 2.10 -0.65 3.11
C ASN A 199 3.14 -1.58 3.74
N ILE A 200 4.42 -1.31 3.47
CA ILE A 200 5.53 -2.02 4.09
C ILE A 200 6.19 -1.12 5.11
N SER A 201 6.18 -1.56 6.36
CA SER A 201 6.90 -0.90 7.44
C SER A 201 8.28 -1.50 7.60
N VAL A 202 9.30 -0.85 7.03
CA VAL A 202 10.68 -1.35 7.04
C VAL A 202 11.48 -0.79 8.21
N PRO A 203 12.36 -1.58 8.85
CA PRO A 203 13.29 -1.10 9.85
C PRO A 203 14.36 -0.23 9.20
N ILE A 204 14.94 0.72 9.96
CA ILE A 204 16.04 1.54 9.48
C ILE A 204 17.33 0.74 9.63
N SER A 205 18.03 0.55 8.51
CA SER A 205 19.34 -0.10 8.51
C SER A 205 20.44 0.86 8.99
N PRO A 206 21.42 0.40 9.78
CA PRO A 206 22.60 1.18 10.12
C PRO A 206 23.41 1.66 8.89
N LYS A 207 23.31 0.95 7.77
CA LYS A 207 23.97 1.32 6.50
C LYS A 207 23.30 2.50 5.78
N LYS A 208 22.07 2.86 6.16
CA LYS A 208 21.32 4.06 5.75
C LYS A 208 20.85 4.15 4.30
N THR A 209 20.87 3.07 3.53
CA THR A 209 20.18 3.04 2.23
C THR A 209 18.83 2.34 2.32
N LEU A 210 17.91 2.67 1.41
CA LEU A 210 16.61 2.00 1.37
C LEU A 210 16.74 0.50 1.04
N LEU A 211 17.69 0.14 0.17
CA LEU A 211 17.95 -1.27 -0.15
C LEU A 211 18.44 -2.04 1.07
N ASP A 212 19.34 -1.45 1.87
CA ASP A 212 19.75 -2.08 3.13
C ASP A 212 18.60 -2.25 4.13
N CYS A 213 17.60 -1.36 4.10
CA CYS A 213 16.39 -1.51 4.92
C CYS A 213 15.54 -2.70 4.43
N PHE A 214 15.46 -2.92 3.12
CA PHE A 214 14.80 -4.11 2.56
C PHE A 214 15.56 -5.39 2.84
N ASP A 215 16.90 -5.38 2.74
CA ASP A 215 17.73 -6.53 3.11
C ASP A 215 17.51 -6.92 4.57
N LEU A 216 17.40 -5.92 5.47
CA LEU A 216 17.10 -6.17 6.87
C LEU A 216 15.66 -6.69 7.06
N PHE A 217 14.69 -6.16 6.32
CA PHE A 217 13.29 -6.60 6.38
C PHE A 217 13.10 -8.05 5.90
N THR A 218 13.88 -8.47 4.89
CA THR A 218 13.83 -9.81 4.32
C THR A 218 14.84 -10.77 4.93
N SER A 219 15.60 -10.34 5.95
CA SER A 219 16.58 -11.20 6.64
C SER A 219 15.89 -12.32 7.40
N ILE A 220 16.63 -13.41 7.61
CA ILE A 220 16.16 -14.55 8.39
C ILE A 220 16.09 -14.16 9.85
N GLU A 221 14.92 -14.34 10.46
CA GLU A 221 14.66 -14.17 11.89
C GLU A 221 14.67 -15.54 12.57
N GLU A 222 15.37 -15.63 13.71
CA GLU A 222 15.41 -16.81 14.54
C GLU A 222 14.25 -16.82 15.53
N LEU A 223 13.45 -17.88 15.49
CA LEU A 223 12.35 -18.10 16.42
C LEU A 223 12.75 -19.19 17.42
N GLY A 224 13.17 -18.75 18.61
CA GLY A 224 13.58 -19.62 19.72
C GLY A 224 12.92 -19.22 21.04
N ASP A 225 13.27 -19.88 22.10
CA ASP A 225 12.79 -19.63 23.47
C ASP A 225 11.26 -19.50 23.56
N ASP A 226 10.75 -18.31 23.87
CA ASP A 226 9.32 -18.04 24.01
C ASP A 226 8.58 -17.97 22.65
N ASN A 227 9.32 -17.79 21.55
CA ASN A 227 8.78 -17.64 20.19
C ASN A 227 8.82 -18.94 19.37
N LYS A 228 9.00 -20.10 20.00
CA LYS A 228 8.96 -21.39 19.32
C LYS A 228 7.63 -21.64 18.62
N ILE A 229 7.68 -22.20 17.41
CA ILE A 229 6.49 -22.61 16.69
C ILE A 229 5.91 -23.91 17.24
N PHE A 230 4.59 -24.05 17.21
CA PHE A 230 3.94 -25.33 17.50
C PHE A 230 3.79 -26.14 16.21
N ASN A 231 4.38 -27.32 16.17
CA ASN A 231 4.27 -28.24 15.06
C ASN A 231 3.18 -29.29 15.36
N GLU A 232 2.05 -29.17 14.68
CA GLU A 232 0.89 -30.06 14.88
C GLU A 232 1.20 -31.53 14.55
N LYS A 233 2.15 -31.80 13.63
CA LYS A 233 2.53 -33.17 13.26
C LYS A 233 3.32 -33.88 14.35
N THR A 234 4.21 -33.14 15.02
CA THR A 234 5.04 -33.68 16.11
C THR A 234 4.40 -33.43 17.48
N ASN A 235 3.36 -32.59 17.57
CA ASN A 235 2.71 -32.11 18.78
C ASN A 235 3.71 -31.49 19.79
N LYS A 236 4.71 -30.77 19.29
CA LYS A 236 5.78 -30.13 20.07
C LYS A 236 6.04 -28.71 19.65
N LYS A 237 6.60 -27.93 20.58
CA LYS A 237 7.18 -26.62 20.26
C LYS A 237 8.60 -26.82 19.74
N GLU A 238 8.88 -26.26 18.57
CA GLU A 238 10.15 -26.40 17.85
C GLU A 238 10.79 -25.03 17.62
N ASN A 239 12.13 -24.95 17.65
CA ASN A 239 12.85 -23.78 17.15
C ASN A 239 12.68 -23.69 15.64
N ALA A 240 12.56 -22.48 15.13
CA ALA A 240 12.31 -22.25 13.72
C ALA A 240 13.04 -21.01 13.21
N THR A 241 13.06 -20.85 11.91
CA THR A 241 13.40 -19.60 11.24
C THR A 241 12.17 -19.04 10.55
N LYS A 242 12.06 -17.71 10.52
CA LYS A 242 11.06 -16.98 9.74
C LYS A 242 11.76 -16.09 8.75
N GLN A 243 11.24 -16.02 7.54
CA GLN A 243 11.71 -15.11 6.50
C GLN A 243 10.54 -14.57 5.71
N ILE A 244 10.61 -13.29 5.35
CA ILE A 244 9.64 -12.66 4.45
C ILE A 244 10.31 -12.48 3.09
N LEU A 245 9.64 -12.93 2.04
CA LEU A 245 10.10 -12.80 0.66
C LEU A 245 9.04 -12.12 -0.17
N PHE A 246 9.42 -11.23 -1.09
CA PHE A 246 8.47 -10.62 -2.01
C PHE A 246 8.16 -11.57 -3.15
N TRP A 247 6.87 -11.87 -3.35
CA TRP A 247 6.37 -12.57 -4.51
C TRP A 247 6.07 -11.60 -5.66
N SER A 248 5.30 -10.56 -5.38
CA SER A 248 5.02 -9.49 -6.34
C SER A 248 4.98 -8.14 -5.66
N LEU A 249 5.52 -7.14 -6.34
CA LEU A 249 5.44 -5.75 -5.93
C LEU A 249 4.27 -5.07 -6.66
N PRO A 250 3.60 -4.08 -6.04
CA PRO A 250 2.61 -3.25 -6.71
C PRO A 250 3.29 -2.27 -7.67
N ASP A 251 2.51 -1.64 -8.56
CA ASP A 251 3.00 -0.54 -9.40
C ASP A 251 3.47 0.64 -8.55
N ILE A 252 2.78 0.89 -7.44
CA ILE A 252 3.08 1.97 -6.48
C ILE A 252 3.32 1.36 -5.11
N LEU A 253 4.57 1.40 -4.66
CA LEU A 253 4.98 0.84 -3.38
C LEU A 253 4.92 1.90 -2.27
N VAL A 254 4.07 1.68 -1.28
CA VAL A 254 3.98 2.51 -0.09
C VAL A 254 4.93 1.98 0.97
N ILE A 255 5.88 2.82 1.40
CA ILE A 255 6.90 2.45 2.38
C ILE A 255 6.81 3.37 3.60
N THR A 256 6.71 2.77 4.77
CA THR A 256 6.82 3.44 6.06
C THR A 256 8.14 3.06 6.73
N LEU A 257 8.91 4.05 7.15
CA LEU A 257 10.15 3.81 7.90
C LEU A 257 9.85 3.72 9.40
N LYS A 258 10.28 2.65 10.07
CA LYS A 258 10.17 2.50 11.54
C LYS A 258 11.14 3.43 12.25
N ARG A 259 10.84 4.73 12.24
CA ARG A 259 11.70 5.78 12.81
C ARG A 259 11.52 6.01 14.31
N PHE A 260 10.49 5.45 14.92
CA PHE A 260 10.19 5.66 16.33
C PHE A 260 10.55 4.40 17.12
N LEU A 261 11.37 4.59 18.15
CA LEU A 261 11.68 3.58 19.14
C LEU A 261 10.49 3.39 20.11
N ASN A 262 10.45 2.29 20.84
CA ASN A 262 9.39 2.00 21.83
C ASN A 262 9.23 3.09 22.91
N ASN A 263 10.24 3.94 23.11
CA ASN A 263 10.22 5.07 24.03
C ASN A 263 9.74 6.39 23.38
N GLY A 264 9.23 6.35 22.13
CA GLY A 264 8.76 7.50 21.36
C GLY A 264 9.87 8.39 20.79
N ARG A 265 11.15 8.07 20.99
CA ARG A 265 12.25 8.83 20.38
C ARG A 265 12.41 8.43 18.91
N LYS A 266 12.75 9.44 18.07
CA LYS A 266 13.12 9.17 16.68
C LYS A 266 14.52 8.58 16.62
N GLU A 267 14.68 7.53 15.85
CA GLU A 267 15.98 7.06 15.39
C GLU A 267 16.57 8.07 14.40
N LYS A 268 17.86 8.44 14.58
CA LYS A 268 18.51 9.48 13.77
C LYS A 268 19.14 8.91 12.52
#